data_89d78f45013109cf8a6f98fb370d8f03
#
_entry.id   89d78f45013109cf8a6f98fb370d8f03
#
_cell.length_a   1.000
_cell.length_b   1.000
_cell.length_c   1.000
_cell.angle_alpha   90.00
_cell.angle_beta   90.00
_cell.angle_gamma   90.00
#
_symmetry.space_group_name_H-M   'P 1'
#
loop_
_entity.id
_entity.type
_entity.pdbx_description
1 polymer ?
#
loop_
_entity_poly.entity_id
_entity_poly.type
_entity_poly.pdbx_seq_one_letter_code
_entity_poly.pdbx_strand_id
1 'polypeptide(L)'
;MRRIKFSSIPALFAVCVLACVFFTVSCGYYHMGSMMHPQIKTIAISTIRNDTREPLLTELARTQIAARFQSDNSLKLVSKEEADCILYVRLVSVTTSMLRYNPGYEEDQYRPAEFHVDLKAEMEVLIPGRSEPLIKKRAVSGAANYQYNVDPQVGKYYGLRQASYDLGGQIVEYTTEAW
;
A
#
# COMPACT_ATOMS: atom_id res chain seq x y z
N MET A 1 55.75 -30.26 -28.47
CA MET A 1 55.52 -29.32 -27.33
C MET A 1 55.14 -27.96 -27.90
N ARG A 2 53.86 -27.60 -27.84
CA ARG A 2 53.32 -26.31 -28.37
C ARG A 2 53.41 -25.25 -27.25
N ARG A 3 54.30 -24.27 -27.42
CA ARG A 3 54.40 -23.13 -26.48
C ARG A 3 53.17 -22.24 -26.62
N ILE A 4 52.38 -22.19 -25.60
CA ILE A 4 51.25 -21.26 -25.47
C ILE A 4 51.86 -19.87 -25.25
N LYS A 5 51.67 -18.95 -26.23
CA LYS A 5 52.14 -17.56 -26.13
C LYS A 5 51.30 -16.84 -25.07
N PHE A 6 51.96 -16.42 -24.00
CA PHE A 6 51.42 -15.67 -22.85
C PHE A 6 50.96 -14.23 -23.16
N SER A 7 50.80 -13.90 -24.46
CA SER A 7 50.43 -12.56 -24.94
C SER A 7 48.94 -12.26 -24.97
N SER A 8 48.05 -13.24 -24.67
CA SER A 8 46.58 -13.07 -24.76
C SER A 8 45.88 -12.75 -23.44
N ILE A 9 46.59 -12.82 -22.30
CA ILE A 9 46.04 -12.57 -20.97
C ILE A 9 45.56 -11.11 -20.80
N PRO A 10 46.32 -10.06 -21.20
CA PRO A 10 45.85 -8.68 -21.06
C PRO A 10 44.63 -8.37 -21.95
N ALA A 11 44.54 -9.01 -23.14
CA ALA A 11 43.42 -8.84 -24.04
C ALA A 11 42.12 -9.49 -23.46
N LEU A 12 42.24 -10.67 -22.83
CA LEU A 12 41.14 -11.35 -22.20
C LEU A 12 40.60 -10.55 -20.97
N PHE A 13 41.53 -9.98 -20.20
CA PHE A 13 41.17 -9.14 -19.06
C PHE A 13 40.47 -7.85 -19.49
N ALA A 14 40.93 -7.21 -20.56
CA ALA A 14 40.29 -6.02 -21.13
C ALA A 14 38.84 -6.32 -21.63
N VAL A 15 38.62 -7.48 -22.27
CA VAL A 15 37.30 -7.92 -22.74
C VAL A 15 36.36 -8.19 -21.55
N CYS A 16 36.86 -8.83 -20.48
CA CYS A 16 36.03 -9.05 -19.25
C CYS A 16 35.64 -7.73 -18.57
N VAL A 17 36.57 -6.78 -18.46
CA VAL A 17 36.27 -5.46 -17.87
C VAL A 17 35.26 -4.69 -18.72
N LEU A 18 35.40 -4.72 -20.05
CA LEU A 18 34.44 -4.10 -20.98
C LEU A 18 33.06 -4.74 -20.89
N ALA A 19 32.96 -6.07 -20.78
CA ALA A 19 31.71 -6.79 -20.57
C ALA A 19 31.07 -6.41 -19.25
N CYS A 20 31.82 -6.30 -18.14
CA CYS A 20 31.29 -5.88 -16.84
C CYS A 20 30.68 -4.45 -16.87
N VAL A 21 31.30 -3.53 -17.62
CA VAL A 21 30.81 -2.16 -17.78
C VAL A 21 29.48 -2.14 -18.55
N PHE A 22 29.28 -3.01 -19.54
CA PHE A 22 28.00 -3.12 -20.26
C PHE A 22 26.88 -3.70 -19.43
N PHE A 23 27.15 -4.55 -18.45
CA PHE A 23 26.13 -5.11 -17.55
C PHE A 23 25.66 -4.13 -16.47
N THR A 24 26.42 -3.09 -16.15
CA THR A 24 26.04 -2.10 -15.12
C THR A 24 25.11 -0.99 -15.62
N VAL A 25 24.89 -0.85 -16.93
CA VAL A 25 24.06 0.22 -17.51
C VAL A 25 22.58 -0.14 -17.62
N SER A 26 22.18 -1.39 -17.30
CA SER A 26 20.82 -1.89 -17.51
C SER A 26 19.81 -1.57 -16.38
N CYS A 27 20.18 -0.81 -15.34
CA CYS A 27 19.29 -0.54 -14.19
C CYS A 27 18.59 0.84 -14.22
N GLY A 28 18.36 1.46 -15.36
CA GLY A 28 17.96 2.87 -15.46
C GLY A 28 16.56 3.20 -15.95
N TYR A 29 15.65 2.24 -16.14
CA TYR A 29 14.30 2.52 -16.65
C TYR A 29 13.20 2.14 -15.64
N TYR A 30 13.27 2.73 -14.44
CA TYR A 30 12.08 2.76 -13.59
C TYR A 30 11.25 3.99 -13.97
N HIS A 31 10.12 3.78 -14.61
CA HIS A 31 9.10 4.82 -14.78
C HIS A 31 8.48 5.13 -13.41
N MET A 32 8.88 6.23 -12.80
CA MET A 32 8.13 6.84 -11.71
C MET A 32 6.89 7.50 -12.29
N GLY A 33 5.72 6.97 -12.00
CA GLY A 33 4.44 7.53 -12.42
C GLY A 33 3.36 6.45 -12.52
N SER A 34 2.10 6.83 -12.41
CA SER A 34 0.97 5.93 -12.65
C SER A 34 1.00 5.47 -14.12
N MET A 35 0.94 4.16 -14.34
CA MET A 35 0.84 3.58 -15.69
C MET A 35 -0.48 3.97 -16.35
N MET A 36 -1.53 4.18 -15.57
CA MET A 36 -2.87 4.56 -16.02
C MET A 36 -2.95 6.02 -16.50
N HIS A 37 -2.26 6.92 -15.79
CA HIS A 37 -2.29 8.36 -16.03
C HIS A 37 -0.89 8.97 -15.95
N PRO A 38 -0.05 8.82 -16.99
CA PRO A 38 1.36 9.26 -16.96
C PRO A 38 1.56 10.76 -16.71
N GLN A 39 0.52 11.56 -16.93
CA GLN A 39 0.53 13.01 -16.68
C GLN A 39 0.36 13.35 -15.19
N ILE A 40 -0.12 12.42 -14.35
CA ILE A 40 -0.33 12.58 -12.91
C ILE A 40 0.91 12.07 -12.17
N LYS A 41 1.58 12.94 -11.44
CA LYS A 41 2.79 12.63 -10.67
C LYS A 41 2.62 12.84 -9.18
N THR A 42 1.65 13.68 -8.79
CA THR A 42 1.43 14.05 -7.41
C THR A 42 -0.01 13.82 -6.99
N ILE A 43 -0.19 13.42 -5.74
CA ILE A 43 -1.49 13.15 -5.15
C ILE A 43 -1.59 13.76 -3.76
N ALA A 44 -2.74 14.29 -3.42
CA ALA A 44 -3.07 14.70 -2.06
C ALA A 44 -4.19 13.82 -1.49
N ILE A 45 -4.08 13.47 -0.22
CA ILE A 45 -5.17 12.79 0.52
C ILE A 45 -6.04 13.87 1.16
N SER A 46 -7.30 13.94 0.76
CA SER A 46 -8.27 14.85 1.36
C SER A 46 -8.60 14.44 2.80
N THR A 47 -9.39 15.24 3.50
CA THR A 47 -9.95 14.86 4.80
C THR A 47 -10.81 13.61 4.63
N ILE A 48 -10.49 12.54 5.35
CA ILE A 48 -11.23 11.29 5.31
C ILE A 48 -12.55 11.46 6.05
N ARG A 49 -13.65 11.16 5.37
CA ARG A 49 -14.96 11.12 6.00
C ARG A 49 -15.16 9.79 6.70
N ASN A 50 -15.55 9.81 7.96
CA ASN A 50 -15.76 8.61 8.75
C ASN A 50 -17.25 8.52 9.16
N ASP A 51 -17.98 7.58 8.57
CA ASP A 51 -19.36 7.29 8.91
C ASP A 51 -19.47 6.08 9.87
N THR A 52 -18.34 5.55 10.35
CA THR A 52 -18.29 4.43 11.31
C THR A 52 -18.38 4.93 12.77
N ARG A 53 -18.53 4.00 13.69
CA ARG A 53 -18.53 4.30 15.14
C ARG A 53 -17.12 4.29 15.77
N GLU A 54 -16.05 4.11 14.96
CA GLU A 54 -14.67 4.03 15.42
C GLU A 54 -13.95 5.36 15.17
N PRO A 55 -13.84 6.25 16.15
CA PRO A 55 -13.31 7.61 15.93
C PRO A 55 -11.83 7.61 15.53
N LEU A 56 -11.03 6.68 16.06
CA LEU A 56 -9.59 6.56 15.75
C LEU A 56 -9.32 6.10 14.32
N LEU A 57 -10.33 5.54 13.64
CA LEU A 57 -10.16 4.96 12.31
C LEU A 57 -9.77 6.00 11.25
N THR A 58 -10.21 7.24 11.40
CA THR A 58 -9.85 8.34 10.49
C THR A 58 -8.34 8.55 10.42
N GLU A 59 -7.69 8.65 11.57
CA GLU A 59 -6.24 8.87 11.64
C GLU A 59 -5.47 7.62 11.24
N LEU A 60 -5.94 6.43 11.63
CA LEU A 60 -5.34 5.16 11.21
C LEU A 60 -5.39 5.01 9.69
N ALA A 61 -6.56 5.19 9.08
CA ALA A 61 -6.73 5.09 7.64
C ALA A 61 -5.85 6.11 6.90
N ARG A 62 -5.84 7.38 7.34
CA ARG A 62 -5.00 8.42 6.75
C ARG A 62 -3.53 8.06 6.77
N THR A 63 -3.03 7.63 7.93
CA THR A 63 -1.62 7.27 8.11
C THR A 63 -1.24 6.05 7.29
N GLN A 64 -2.09 5.01 7.26
CA GLN A 64 -1.79 3.79 6.52
C GLN A 64 -1.92 3.97 5.01
N ILE A 65 -2.89 4.73 4.51
CA ILE A 65 -3.00 5.08 3.09
C ILE A 65 -1.77 5.88 2.65
N ALA A 66 -1.37 6.88 3.45
CA ALA A 66 -0.16 7.65 3.16
C ALA A 66 1.11 6.77 3.12
N ALA A 67 1.25 5.85 4.08
CA ALA A 67 2.36 4.91 4.10
C ALA A 67 2.38 3.99 2.86
N ARG A 68 1.22 3.57 2.36
CA ARG A 68 1.12 2.76 1.13
C ARG A 68 1.55 3.54 -0.11
N PHE A 69 1.11 4.78 -0.29
CA PHE A 69 1.59 5.62 -1.39
C PHE A 69 3.09 5.87 -1.32
N GLN A 70 3.64 6.09 -0.12
CA GLN A 70 5.08 6.27 0.08
C GLN A 70 5.87 5.00 -0.23
N SER A 71 5.35 3.81 0.09
CA SER A 71 6.01 2.54 -0.20
C SER A 71 5.93 2.15 -1.67
N ASP A 72 4.82 2.46 -2.34
CA ASP A 72 4.61 2.23 -3.77
C ASP A 72 5.46 3.17 -4.65
N ASN A 73 5.62 4.42 -4.22
CA ASN A 73 6.44 5.45 -4.86
C ASN A 73 6.05 5.81 -6.31
N SER A 74 4.90 5.38 -6.79
CA SER A 74 4.38 5.74 -8.13
C SER A 74 3.86 7.17 -8.17
N LEU A 75 3.24 7.65 -7.08
CA LEU A 75 2.74 9.01 -6.93
C LEU A 75 3.30 9.66 -5.67
N LYS A 76 3.79 10.88 -5.81
CA LYS A 76 4.35 11.64 -4.68
C LYS A 76 3.22 12.30 -3.89
N LEU A 77 3.20 12.08 -2.56
CA LEU A 77 2.29 12.79 -1.67
C LEU A 77 2.72 14.25 -1.48
N VAL A 78 1.77 15.15 -1.69
CA VAL A 78 1.97 16.60 -1.55
C VAL A 78 0.75 17.26 -0.90
N SER A 79 0.80 18.58 -0.67
CA SER A 79 -0.34 19.36 -0.21
C SER A 79 -1.45 19.43 -1.29
N LYS A 80 -2.68 19.81 -0.90
CA LYS A 80 -3.79 19.90 -1.85
C LYS A 80 -3.56 20.95 -2.94
N GLU A 81 -2.83 21.98 -2.60
CA GLU A 81 -2.53 23.12 -3.46
C GLU A 81 -1.53 22.77 -4.58
N GLU A 82 -0.69 21.77 -4.32
CA GLU A 82 0.38 21.33 -5.22
C GLU A 82 0.07 20.02 -5.95
N ALA A 83 -1.07 19.41 -5.63
CA ALA A 83 -1.41 18.08 -6.13
C ALA A 83 -2.03 18.12 -7.53
N ASP A 84 -1.57 17.23 -8.42
CA ASP A 84 -2.20 16.99 -9.73
C ASP A 84 -3.58 16.36 -9.57
N CYS A 85 -3.77 15.53 -8.53
CA CYS A 85 -5.06 14.93 -8.21
C CYS A 85 -5.27 14.80 -6.70
N ILE A 86 -6.53 14.70 -6.29
CA ILE A 86 -6.95 14.64 -4.90
C ILE A 86 -7.75 13.36 -4.68
N LEU A 87 -7.30 12.54 -3.74
CA LEU A 87 -7.99 11.33 -3.27
C LEU A 87 -9.01 11.71 -2.18
N TYR A 88 -10.25 11.33 -2.40
CA TYR A 88 -11.33 11.40 -1.43
C TYR A 88 -11.65 9.99 -0.95
N VAL A 89 -11.72 9.81 0.36
CA VAL A 89 -12.03 8.52 0.98
C VAL A 89 -13.15 8.72 1.98
N ARG A 90 -14.14 7.81 1.97
CA ARG A 90 -15.23 7.73 2.92
C ARG A 90 -15.25 6.34 3.54
N LEU A 91 -15.01 6.25 4.84
CA LEU A 91 -15.12 5.01 5.60
C LEU A 91 -16.61 4.73 5.85
N VAL A 92 -17.12 3.62 5.34
CA VAL A 92 -18.55 3.30 5.34
C VAL A 92 -18.91 2.43 6.52
N SER A 93 -18.18 1.34 6.73
CA SER A 93 -18.45 0.41 7.81
C SER A 93 -17.21 -0.32 8.27
N VAL A 94 -17.22 -0.70 9.53
CA VAL A 94 -16.27 -1.62 10.13
C VAL A 94 -17.05 -2.74 10.81
N THR A 95 -16.67 -3.97 10.52
CA THR A 95 -17.30 -5.16 11.12
C THR A 95 -16.21 -6.00 11.78
N THR A 96 -16.45 -6.42 13.01
CA THR A 96 -15.55 -7.34 13.71
C THR A 96 -16.30 -8.64 13.96
N SER A 97 -15.73 -9.74 13.52
CA SER A 97 -16.26 -11.10 13.74
C SER A 97 -15.23 -11.95 14.46
N MET A 98 -15.69 -12.89 15.25
CA MET A 98 -14.85 -13.84 15.96
C MET A 98 -14.54 -15.02 15.05
N LEU A 99 -13.24 -15.36 14.91
CA LEU A 99 -12.80 -16.49 14.10
C LEU A 99 -12.55 -17.75 14.92
N ARG A 100 -12.03 -17.61 16.12
CA ARG A 100 -11.59 -18.75 16.92
C ARG A 100 -11.80 -18.52 18.41
N TYR A 101 -12.19 -19.59 19.10
CA TYR A 101 -12.15 -19.67 20.56
C TYR A 101 -10.86 -20.33 21.04
N ASN A 102 -10.34 -19.86 22.15
CA ASN A 102 -9.29 -20.58 22.85
C ASN A 102 -9.98 -21.67 23.71
N PRO A 103 -9.69 -22.96 23.51
CA PRO A 103 -10.17 -23.97 24.43
C PRO A 103 -9.48 -23.76 25.79
N GLY A 104 -10.18 -23.10 26.70
CA GLY A 104 -9.66 -22.79 28.04
C GLY A 104 -9.41 -24.06 28.84
N TYR A 105 -8.56 -23.94 29.84
CA TYR A 105 -8.16 -25.04 30.75
C TYR A 105 -9.29 -25.54 31.65
N GLU A 106 -10.46 -24.90 31.66
CA GLU A 106 -11.65 -25.31 32.39
C GLU A 106 -12.89 -25.08 31.52
N GLU A 107 -13.82 -26.02 31.63
CA GLU A 107 -15.01 -26.23 30.77
C GLU A 107 -15.95 -25.00 30.62
N ASP A 108 -15.78 -23.96 31.44
CA ASP A 108 -16.67 -22.77 31.50
C ASP A 108 -16.06 -21.44 31.01
N GLN A 109 -14.82 -21.42 30.48
CA GLN A 109 -14.20 -20.17 30.01
C GLN A 109 -13.84 -20.19 28.53
N TYR A 110 -14.84 -20.13 27.65
CA TYR A 110 -14.64 -19.81 26.24
C TYR A 110 -14.19 -18.36 26.09
N ARG A 111 -12.89 -18.13 25.98
CA ARG A 111 -12.36 -16.80 25.64
C ARG A 111 -12.11 -16.72 24.14
N PRO A 112 -12.57 -15.67 23.47
CA PRO A 112 -12.22 -15.46 22.07
C PRO A 112 -10.71 -15.32 21.93
N ALA A 113 -10.13 -16.04 20.96
CA ALA A 113 -8.69 -16.07 20.73
C ALA A 113 -8.29 -15.21 19.53
N GLU A 114 -9.14 -15.17 18.52
CA GLU A 114 -8.84 -14.49 17.26
C GLU A 114 -10.09 -13.82 16.69
N PHE A 115 -9.93 -12.59 16.24
CA PHE A 115 -10.96 -11.79 15.60
C PHE A 115 -10.55 -11.43 14.18
N HIS A 116 -11.54 -11.28 13.32
CA HIS A 116 -11.42 -10.72 11.98
C HIS A 116 -12.07 -9.34 11.92
N VAL A 117 -11.39 -8.39 11.29
CA VAL A 117 -11.90 -7.04 11.02
C VAL A 117 -12.04 -6.88 9.52
N ASP A 118 -13.24 -6.49 9.09
CA ASP A 118 -13.54 -6.01 7.73
C ASP A 118 -13.79 -4.50 7.77
N LEU A 119 -13.03 -3.76 7.00
CA LEU A 119 -13.17 -2.33 6.79
C LEU A 119 -13.65 -2.07 5.37
N LYS A 120 -14.78 -1.38 5.19
CA LYS A 120 -15.31 -0.99 3.88
C LYS A 120 -15.27 0.52 3.73
N ALA A 121 -14.82 0.97 2.57
CA ALA A 121 -14.74 2.38 2.22
C ALA A 121 -15.16 2.61 0.77
N GLU A 122 -15.42 3.85 0.44
CA GLU A 122 -15.58 4.35 -0.91
C GLU A 122 -14.43 5.29 -1.21
N MET A 123 -13.88 5.20 -2.41
CA MET A 123 -12.85 6.11 -2.89
C MET A 123 -13.26 6.80 -4.17
N GLU A 124 -12.74 8.00 -4.41
CA GLU A 124 -12.87 8.77 -5.64
C GLU A 124 -11.61 9.62 -5.82
N VAL A 125 -11.14 9.80 -7.05
CA VAL A 125 -10.00 10.65 -7.35
C VAL A 125 -10.42 11.74 -8.33
N LEU A 126 -10.19 12.99 -7.94
CA LEU A 126 -10.54 14.16 -8.72
C LEU A 126 -9.28 14.92 -9.15
N ILE A 127 -9.31 15.49 -10.37
CA ILE A 127 -8.31 16.46 -10.81
C ILE A 127 -8.88 17.85 -10.52
N PRO A 128 -8.14 18.73 -9.80
CA PRO A 128 -8.59 20.10 -9.57
C PRO A 128 -8.98 20.81 -10.88
N GLY A 129 -10.14 21.47 -10.89
CA GLY A 129 -10.63 22.19 -12.05
C GLY A 129 -11.30 21.35 -13.13
N ARG A 130 -11.38 20.02 -13.00
CA ARG A 130 -12.17 19.16 -13.91
C ARG A 130 -13.51 18.78 -13.27
N SER A 131 -14.57 18.75 -14.09
CA SER A 131 -15.92 18.33 -13.67
C SER A 131 -16.06 16.82 -13.57
N GLU A 132 -15.29 16.08 -14.35
CA GLU A 132 -15.31 14.61 -14.32
C GLU A 132 -14.20 14.07 -13.43
N PRO A 133 -14.53 13.07 -12.59
CA PRO A 133 -13.53 12.42 -11.75
C PRO A 133 -12.54 11.63 -12.60
N LEU A 134 -11.26 11.64 -12.20
CA LEU A 134 -10.23 10.79 -12.78
C LEU A 134 -10.57 9.32 -12.53
N ILE A 135 -10.93 9.00 -11.30
CA ILE A 135 -11.44 7.69 -10.92
C ILE A 135 -12.82 7.90 -10.29
N LYS A 136 -13.83 7.32 -10.93
CA LYS A 136 -15.21 7.37 -10.43
C LYS A 136 -15.32 6.67 -9.08
N LYS A 137 -16.28 7.11 -8.30
CA LYS A 137 -16.59 6.54 -6.99
C LYS A 137 -16.71 5.02 -7.07
N ARG A 138 -15.89 4.32 -6.26
CA ARG A 138 -15.86 2.88 -6.18
C ARG A 138 -15.67 2.40 -4.76
N ALA A 139 -16.19 1.21 -4.48
CA ALA A 139 -16.01 0.55 -3.20
C ALA A 139 -14.62 -0.10 -3.14
N VAL A 140 -14.00 0.00 -1.97
CA VAL A 140 -12.74 -0.64 -1.60
C VAL A 140 -12.89 -1.24 -0.22
N SER A 141 -12.10 -2.26 0.09
CA SER A 141 -12.14 -2.91 1.40
C SER A 141 -10.73 -3.23 1.88
N GLY A 142 -10.59 -3.40 3.17
CA GLY A 142 -9.38 -3.91 3.77
C GLY A 142 -9.74 -4.80 4.94
N ALA A 143 -8.97 -5.86 5.16
CA ALA A 143 -9.25 -6.82 6.19
C ALA A 143 -8.00 -7.18 6.98
N ALA A 144 -8.18 -7.62 8.21
CA ALA A 144 -7.10 -8.12 9.04
C ALA A 144 -7.60 -9.04 10.14
N ASN A 145 -6.72 -9.95 10.55
CA ASN A 145 -6.95 -10.74 11.75
C ASN A 145 -6.14 -10.16 12.91
N TYR A 146 -6.68 -10.25 14.10
CA TYR A 146 -5.95 -9.92 15.31
C TYR A 146 -6.27 -10.87 16.45
N GLN A 147 -5.28 -11.07 17.32
CA GLN A 147 -5.44 -11.93 18.48
C GLN A 147 -5.99 -11.16 19.67
N TYR A 148 -6.86 -11.82 20.43
CA TYR A 148 -7.31 -11.33 21.72
C TYR A 148 -6.19 -11.55 22.74
N ASN A 149 -5.45 -10.49 23.02
CA ASN A 149 -4.38 -10.49 24.03
C ASN A 149 -4.95 -10.07 25.40
N VAL A 150 -4.05 -9.87 26.36
CA VAL A 150 -4.40 -9.41 27.73
C VAL A 150 -5.21 -8.13 27.71
N ASP A 151 -4.98 -7.24 26.72
CA ASP A 151 -5.77 -6.03 26.50
C ASP A 151 -6.49 -6.09 25.13
N PRO A 152 -7.83 -6.23 25.15
CA PRO A 152 -8.65 -6.27 23.94
C PRO A 152 -8.58 -5.00 23.09
N GLN A 153 -8.38 -3.84 23.71
CA GLN A 153 -8.32 -2.56 23.02
C GLN A 153 -7.04 -2.45 22.19
N VAL A 154 -5.94 -2.96 22.73
CA VAL A 154 -4.65 -3.02 22.02
C VAL A 154 -4.75 -3.96 20.81
N GLY A 155 -5.34 -5.15 20.98
CA GLY A 155 -5.58 -6.07 19.87
C GLY A 155 -6.44 -5.45 18.76
N LYS A 156 -7.56 -4.84 19.14
CA LYS A 156 -8.45 -4.14 18.21
C LYS A 156 -7.75 -3.01 17.45
N TYR A 157 -6.94 -2.20 18.14
CA TYR A 157 -6.17 -1.13 17.52
C TYR A 157 -5.23 -1.67 16.43
N TYR A 158 -4.50 -2.74 16.71
CA TYR A 158 -3.63 -3.37 15.71
C TYR A 158 -4.41 -3.96 14.55
N GLY A 159 -5.57 -4.58 14.81
CA GLY A 159 -6.47 -5.09 13.77
C GLY A 159 -6.96 -3.98 12.85
N LEU A 160 -7.46 -2.88 13.40
CA LEU A 160 -7.91 -1.71 12.64
C LEU A 160 -6.78 -1.06 11.84
N ARG A 161 -5.59 -0.96 12.44
CA ARG A 161 -4.40 -0.44 11.75
C ARG A 161 -4.03 -1.32 10.55
N GLN A 162 -4.00 -2.64 10.72
CA GLN A 162 -3.64 -3.56 9.65
C GLN A 162 -4.71 -3.59 8.55
N ALA A 163 -6.01 -3.59 8.90
CA ALA A 163 -7.10 -3.47 7.93
C ALA A 163 -7.03 -2.15 7.15
N SER A 164 -6.65 -1.05 7.81
CA SER A 164 -6.43 0.24 7.14
C SER A 164 -5.22 0.22 6.20
N TYR A 165 -4.17 -0.55 6.52
CA TYR A 165 -3.02 -0.74 5.66
C TYR A 165 -3.39 -1.55 4.40
N ASP A 166 -4.17 -2.61 4.55
CA ASP A 166 -4.69 -3.42 3.45
C ASP A 166 -5.61 -2.60 2.54
N LEU A 167 -6.54 -1.83 3.13
CA LEU A 167 -7.38 -0.86 2.41
C LEU A 167 -6.53 0.11 1.59
N GLY A 168 -5.46 0.64 2.19
CA GLY A 168 -4.51 1.53 1.52
C GLY A 168 -3.84 0.86 0.31
N GLY A 169 -3.56 -0.44 0.38
CA GLY A 169 -3.06 -1.24 -0.73
C GLY A 169 -4.00 -1.23 -1.92
N GLN A 170 -5.28 -1.55 -1.71
CA GLN A 170 -6.30 -1.51 -2.76
C GLN A 170 -6.50 -0.10 -3.35
N ILE A 171 -6.46 0.94 -2.51
CA ILE A 171 -6.56 2.32 -2.99
C ILE A 171 -5.40 2.67 -3.91
N VAL A 172 -4.17 2.32 -3.55
CA VAL A 172 -2.98 2.56 -4.37
C VAL A 172 -3.08 1.80 -5.68
N GLU A 173 -3.38 0.51 -5.63
CA GLU A 173 -3.56 -0.37 -6.80
C GLU A 173 -4.54 0.25 -7.80
N TYR A 174 -5.75 0.64 -7.35
CA TYR A 174 -6.73 1.29 -8.22
C TYR A 174 -6.36 2.68 -8.71
N THR A 175 -5.42 3.35 -8.05
CA THR A 175 -4.99 4.69 -8.44
C THR A 175 -3.82 4.66 -9.42
N THR A 176 -2.95 3.65 -9.33
CA THR A 176 -1.69 3.59 -10.07
C THR A 176 -1.65 2.56 -11.18
N GLU A 177 -2.46 1.50 -11.09
CA GLU A 177 -2.46 0.42 -12.06
C GLU A 177 -3.58 0.55 -13.08
N ALA A 178 -3.28 0.26 -14.34
CA ALA A 178 -4.26 0.18 -15.42
C ALA A 178 -4.87 -1.23 -15.45
N TRP A 179 -6.15 -1.31 -15.19
CA TRP A 179 -6.97 -2.52 -15.37
C TRP A 179 -7.79 -2.44 -16.65
#